data_ef2daba934ef2eefab0dc04766a643a4
#
_entry.id   ef2daba934ef2eefab0dc04766a643a4
#
_cell.length_a   1.000
_cell.length_b   1.000
_cell.length_c   1.000
_cell.angle_alpha   90.00
_cell.angle_beta   90.00
_cell.angle_gamma   90.00
#
_symmetry.space_group_name_H-M   'P 1'
#
loop_
_entity.id
_entity.type
_entity.pdbx_description
1 polymer ?
#
loop_
_entity_poly.entity_id
_entity_poly.type
_entity_poly.pdbx_seq_one_letter_code
_entity_poly.pdbx_strand_id
1 'polypeptide(L)'
;EHSGCLAPGLIPFPSNQSKFMIKYDAETGRYLSFVSVTTGTSQNQRNVLALVASADLIHWSVVDALLVDREVMNARMSEASHAFQYVDFAVSGDCLRLVVRETTGASNTYHDGKYITLYTVNDYPALLRRAGLTKKGQLS
;
A
#
# COMPACT_ATOMS: atom_id res chain seq x y z
N GLU A 1 -29.77 5.05 -25.83
CA GLU A 1 -28.42 4.57 -26.17
C GLU A 1 -27.41 5.42 -25.44
N HIS A 2 -26.91 4.94 -24.28
CA HIS A 2 -25.78 5.58 -23.62
C HIS A 2 -24.51 5.03 -24.27
N SER A 3 -23.95 5.74 -25.23
CA SER A 3 -22.57 5.52 -25.64
C SER A 3 -21.67 6.01 -24.51
N GLY A 4 -21.35 5.12 -23.56
CA GLY A 4 -20.35 5.39 -22.55
C GLY A 4 -19.00 5.62 -23.21
N CYS A 5 -18.61 6.89 -23.38
CA CYS A 5 -17.29 7.24 -23.87
C CYS A 5 -16.28 6.99 -22.74
N LEU A 6 -15.50 5.91 -22.85
CA LEU A 6 -14.34 5.69 -21.96
C LEU A 6 -13.20 6.61 -22.44
N ALA A 7 -13.01 7.72 -21.72
CA ALA A 7 -11.83 8.56 -21.90
C ALA A 7 -10.71 8.06 -20.98
N PRO A 8 -9.59 7.55 -21.47
CA PRO A 8 -8.47 7.16 -20.63
C PRO A 8 -7.84 8.40 -19.99
N GLY A 9 -7.65 8.35 -18.67
CA GLY A 9 -6.93 9.37 -17.91
C GLY A 9 -5.70 8.75 -17.25
N LEU A 10 -4.56 9.43 -17.32
CA LEU A 10 -3.37 9.07 -16.56
C LEU A 10 -3.35 9.88 -15.26
N ILE A 11 -3.23 9.19 -14.15
CA ILE A 11 -3.11 9.80 -12.82
C ILE A 11 -1.76 9.44 -12.20
N PRO A 12 -1.14 10.35 -11.45
CA PRO A 12 0.00 10.01 -10.60
C PRO A 12 -0.46 9.04 -9.50
N PHE A 13 0.17 7.89 -9.40
CA PHE A 13 -0.12 6.90 -8.37
C PHE A 13 1.16 6.54 -7.61
N PRO A 14 1.18 6.59 -6.27
CA PRO A 14 2.39 6.44 -5.47
C PRO A 14 2.81 4.98 -5.31
N SER A 15 2.85 4.24 -6.40
CA SER A 15 3.27 2.84 -6.47
C SER A 15 4.36 2.67 -7.50
N ASN A 16 5.19 1.65 -7.29
CA ASN A 16 6.04 1.15 -8.35
C ASN A 16 5.25 0.24 -9.32
N GLN A 17 5.94 -0.56 -10.13
CA GLN A 17 5.35 -1.47 -11.13
C GLN A 17 4.70 -2.74 -10.52
N SER A 18 4.41 -2.76 -9.20
CA SER A 18 3.79 -3.91 -8.56
C SER A 18 2.26 -3.86 -8.66
N LYS A 19 1.63 -5.02 -8.51
CA LYS A 19 0.17 -5.12 -8.44
C LYS A 19 -0.34 -4.48 -7.15
N PHE A 20 -1.50 -3.86 -7.23
CA PHE A 20 -2.19 -3.23 -6.11
C PHE A 20 -3.69 -3.56 -6.16
N MET A 21 -4.38 -3.33 -5.06
CA MET A 21 -5.83 -3.41 -4.94
C MET A 21 -6.34 -2.14 -4.24
N ILE A 22 -7.42 -1.58 -4.76
CA ILE A 22 -8.08 -0.41 -4.17
C ILE A 22 -9.42 -0.85 -3.60
N LYS A 23 -9.70 -0.45 -2.35
CA LYS A 23 -11.00 -0.64 -1.71
C LYS A 23 -11.53 0.67 -1.16
N TYR A 24 -12.82 0.89 -1.33
CA TYR A 24 -13.51 2.01 -0.69
C TYR A 24 -13.83 1.65 0.76
N ASP A 25 -13.48 2.53 1.66
CA ASP A 25 -13.80 2.45 3.07
C ASP A 25 -14.88 3.49 3.41
N ALA A 26 -16.09 3.02 3.71
CA ALA A 26 -17.24 3.87 4.02
C ALA A 26 -17.10 4.60 5.36
N GLU A 27 -16.35 4.05 6.31
CA GLU A 27 -16.11 4.63 7.63
C GLU A 27 -15.36 5.95 7.51
N THR A 28 -14.25 5.93 6.78
CA THR A 28 -13.41 7.12 6.57
C THR A 28 -13.82 7.92 5.33
N GLY A 29 -14.65 7.37 4.45
CA GLY A 29 -15.04 7.97 3.18
C GLY A 29 -13.86 8.07 2.21
N ARG A 30 -12.94 7.10 2.24
CA ARG A 30 -11.71 7.09 1.47
C ARG A 30 -11.53 5.81 0.68
N TYR A 31 -10.83 5.92 -0.44
CA TYR A 31 -10.24 4.79 -1.12
C TYR A 31 -8.88 4.49 -0.48
N LEU A 32 -8.67 3.24 -0.11
CA LEU A 32 -7.45 2.75 0.52
C LEU A 32 -6.76 1.76 -0.40
N SER A 33 -5.44 1.77 -0.38
CA SER A 33 -4.63 0.78 -1.08
C SER A 33 -3.32 0.53 -0.33
N PHE A 34 -2.75 -0.65 -0.52
CA PHE A 34 -1.40 -0.99 -0.07
C PHE A 34 -0.51 -1.15 -1.29
N VAL A 35 0.56 -0.39 -1.33
CA VAL A 35 1.43 -0.30 -2.50
C VAL A 35 2.89 -0.43 -2.11
N SER A 36 3.69 -1.00 -3.01
CA SER A 36 5.14 -0.93 -2.88
C SER A 36 5.60 0.46 -3.33
N VAL A 37 6.33 1.16 -2.46
CA VAL A 37 6.90 2.47 -2.78
C VAL A 37 8.38 2.35 -3.09
N THR A 38 8.86 3.17 -4.01
CA THR A 38 10.28 3.24 -4.36
C THR A 38 10.94 4.31 -3.51
N THR A 39 11.88 3.92 -2.65
CA THR A 39 12.69 4.81 -1.83
C THR A 39 14.12 4.96 -2.36
N GLY A 40 14.51 4.08 -3.27
CA GLY A 40 15.82 4.06 -3.94
C GLY A 40 15.68 4.32 -5.44
N THR A 41 16.54 3.70 -6.22
CA THR A 41 16.59 3.83 -7.69
C THR A 41 15.90 2.71 -8.46
N SER A 42 15.58 1.60 -7.78
CA SER A 42 14.97 0.43 -8.43
C SER A 42 13.46 0.57 -8.54
N GLN A 43 12.95 0.59 -9.76
CA GLN A 43 11.51 0.61 -10.03
C GLN A 43 10.80 -0.72 -9.65
N ASN A 44 11.56 -1.76 -9.37
CA ASN A 44 11.05 -3.06 -8.91
C ASN A 44 11.22 -3.26 -7.41
N GLN A 45 11.56 -2.21 -6.66
CA GLN A 45 11.69 -2.27 -5.21
C GLN A 45 10.38 -2.73 -4.57
N ARG A 46 10.43 -3.73 -3.68
CA ARG A 46 9.25 -4.31 -3.00
C ARG A 46 9.42 -4.51 -1.51
N ASN A 47 10.51 -4.03 -0.95
CA ASN A 47 10.87 -4.14 0.47
C ASN A 47 10.26 -3.03 1.34
N VAL A 48 9.45 -2.16 0.75
CA VAL A 48 8.69 -1.12 1.48
C VAL A 48 7.23 -1.16 1.03
N LEU A 49 6.34 -1.49 1.97
CA LEU A 49 4.89 -1.48 1.76
C LEU A 49 4.27 -0.30 2.50
N ALA A 50 3.56 0.54 1.78
CA ALA A 50 2.88 1.71 2.33
C ALA A 50 1.36 1.62 2.20
N LEU A 51 0.65 2.18 3.18
CA LEU A 51 -0.75 2.53 3.07
C LEU A 51 -0.86 3.86 2.32
N VAL A 52 -1.71 3.88 1.30
CA VAL A 52 -2.04 5.10 0.55
C VAL A 52 -3.55 5.30 0.55
N ALA A 53 -3.98 6.56 0.49
CA ALA A 53 -5.38 6.91 0.51
C ALA A 53 -5.73 8.03 -0.48
N SER A 54 -6.97 7.98 -0.97
CA SER A 54 -7.54 9.00 -1.86
C SER A 54 -8.99 9.29 -1.50
N ALA A 55 -9.45 10.51 -1.76
CA ALA A 55 -10.86 10.88 -1.64
C ALA A 55 -11.63 10.73 -2.97
N ASP A 56 -10.93 10.63 -4.11
CA ASP A 56 -11.52 10.80 -5.44
C ASP A 56 -10.93 9.86 -6.50
N LEU A 57 -10.04 8.93 -6.12
CA LEU A 57 -9.29 8.03 -7.00
C LEU A 57 -8.25 8.73 -7.90
N ILE A 58 -8.17 10.04 -7.86
CA ILE A 58 -7.29 10.86 -8.70
C ILE A 58 -6.08 11.33 -7.88
N HIS A 59 -6.35 11.92 -6.71
CA HIS A 59 -5.33 12.48 -5.84
C HIS A 59 -5.03 11.50 -4.71
N TRP A 60 -3.84 10.91 -4.75
CA TRP A 60 -3.38 9.92 -3.78
C TRP A 60 -2.31 10.49 -2.86
N SER A 61 -2.40 10.12 -1.60
CA SER A 61 -1.41 10.46 -0.58
C SER A 61 -0.87 9.21 0.09
N VAL A 62 0.44 9.19 0.34
CA VAL A 62 1.05 8.19 1.21
C VAL A 62 0.68 8.53 2.64
N VAL A 63 0.06 7.57 3.33
CA VAL A 63 -0.35 7.69 4.73
C VAL A 63 0.80 7.32 5.65
N ASP A 64 1.34 6.12 5.45
CA ASP A 64 2.47 5.62 6.24
C ASP A 64 3.16 4.45 5.53
N ALA A 65 4.47 4.30 5.75
CA ALA A 65 5.24 3.13 5.35
C ALA A 65 5.15 2.08 6.47
N LEU A 66 4.26 1.11 6.32
CA LEU A 66 3.89 0.17 7.38
C LEU A 66 4.86 -0.99 7.52
N LEU A 67 5.30 -1.55 6.41
CA LEU A 67 6.28 -2.63 6.40
C LEU A 67 7.52 -2.16 5.67
N VAL A 68 8.63 -2.17 6.37
CA VAL A 68 9.94 -1.79 5.84
C VAL A 68 10.91 -2.88 6.27
N ASP A 69 11.62 -3.46 5.33
CA ASP A 69 12.72 -4.36 5.68
C ASP A 69 13.84 -3.57 6.34
N ARG A 70 14.08 -3.88 7.60
CA ARG A 70 15.12 -3.26 8.44
C ARG A 70 16.24 -4.23 8.84
N GLU A 71 16.14 -5.49 8.43
CA GLU A 71 17.03 -6.54 8.90
C GLU A 71 18.31 -6.64 8.09
N VAL A 72 18.40 -5.96 6.96
CA VAL A 72 19.52 -6.10 6.05
C VAL A 72 20.51 -4.95 6.23
N MET A 73 21.77 -5.31 6.47
CA MET A 73 22.89 -4.37 6.62
C MET A 73 23.18 -3.53 5.37
N ASN A 74 22.48 -3.80 4.26
CA ASN A 74 22.75 -3.19 2.97
C ASN A 74 21.45 -3.07 2.18
N ALA A 75 21.09 -1.83 1.82
CA ALA A 75 19.87 -1.51 1.08
C ALA A 75 19.72 -2.28 -0.25
N ARG A 76 20.83 -2.54 -0.96
CA ARG A 76 20.81 -3.34 -2.20
C ARG A 76 20.43 -4.80 -1.97
N MET A 77 20.86 -5.39 -0.88
CA MET A 77 20.50 -6.78 -0.54
C MET A 77 19.03 -6.85 -0.14
N SER A 78 18.53 -5.87 0.60
CA SER A 78 17.12 -5.77 0.94
C SER A 78 16.25 -5.67 -0.31
N GLU A 79 16.56 -4.78 -1.23
CA GLU A 79 15.83 -4.64 -2.49
C GLU A 79 15.84 -5.92 -3.35
N ALA A 80 16.91 -6.70 -3.29
CA ALA A 80 17.08 -7.90 -4.09
C ALA A 80 16.37 -9.13 -3.50
N SER A 81 16.25 -9.22 -2.18
CA SER A 81 15.89 -10.45 -1.48
C SER A 81 14.62 -10.34 -0.63
N HIS A 82 14.18 -9.13 -0.27
CA HIS A 82 12.97 -8.91 0.52
C HIS A 82 11.85 -8.33 -0.34
N ALA A 83 10.63 -8.85 -0.15
CA ALA A 83 9.46 -8.32 -0.86
C ALA A 83 8.17 -8.54 -0.09
N PHE A 84 7.35 -7.50 -0.05
CA PHE A 84 5.95 -7.52 0.37
C PHE A 84 5.08 -7.37 -0.89
N GLN A 85 4.40 -8.44 -1.29
CA GLN A 85 3.74 -8.51 -2.60
C GLN A 85 2.30 -8.95 -2.50
N TYR A 86 1.52 -8.61 -3.52
CA TYR A 86 0.17 -9.12 -3.76
C TYR A 86 -0.73 -8.99 -2.53
N VAL A 87 -0.76 -7.80 -1.96
CA VAL A 87 -1.53 -7.52 -0.76
C VAL A 87 -3.02 -7.53 -1.07
N ASP A 88 -3.78 -8.29 -0.30
CA ASP A 88 -5.20 -8.07 -0.13
C ASP A 88 -5.49 -7.70 1.33
N PHE A 89 -6.58 -6.99 1.57
CA PHE A 89 -6.92 -6.53 2.92
C PHE A 89 -8.42 -6.43 3.13
N ALA A 90 -8.83 -6.44 4.40
CA ALA A 90 -10.18 -6.20 4.83
C ALA A 90 -10.22 -5.14 5.93
N VAL A 91 -11.27 -4.32 5.92
CA VAL A 91 -11.58 -3.38 7.01
C VAL A 91 -12.38 -4.15 8.07
N SER A 92 -12.01 -4.03 9.33
CA SER A 92 -12.69 -4.66 10.47
C SER A 92 -12.69 -3.69 11.66
N GLY A 93 -13.75 -2.91 11.76
CA GLY A 93 -13.80 -1.81 12.73
C GLY A 93 -12.71 -0.77 12.45
N ASP A 94 -11.91 -0.46 13.45
CA ASP A 94 -10.77 0.46 13.36
C ASP A 94 -9.47 -0.21 12.88
N CYS A 95 -9.53 -1.48 12.49
CA CYS A 95 -8.37 -2.25 12.07
C CYS A 95 -8.40 -2.58 10.58
N LEU A 96 -7.21 -2.65 9.96
CA LEU A 96 -7.01 -3.26 8.65
C LEU A 96 -6.30 -4.59 8.83
N ARG A 97 -6.86 -5.65 8.29
CA ARG A 97 -6.24 -6.98 8.26
C ARG A 97 -5.72 -7.24 6.86
N LEU A 98 -4.42 -7.50 6.75
CA LEU A 98 -3.72 -7.68 5.49
C LEU A 98 -3.22 -9.11 5.36
N VAL A 99 -3.37 -9.70 4.19
CA VAL A 99 -2.62 -10.88 3.77
C VAL A 99 -1.58 -10.45 2.75
N VAL A 100 -0.34 -10.79 3.00
CA VAL A 100 0.81 -10.35 2.22
C VAL A 100 1.63 -11.57 1.80
N ARG A 101 1.91 -11.70 0.50
CA ARG A 101 2.91 -12.65 0.05
C ARG A 101 4.29 -12.08 0.34
N GLU A 102 5.05 -12.77 1.20
CA GLU A 102 6.32 -12.27 1.69
C GLU A 102 7.48 -13.14 1.22
N THR A 103 8.54 -12.49 0.82
CA THR A 103 9.83 -13.09 0.55
C THR A 103 10.83 -12.55 1.56
N THR A 104 11.57 -13.44 2.22
CA THR A 104 12.60 -13.07 3.19
C THR A 104 13.99 -13.24 2.61
N GLY A 105 15.01 -12.59 3.21
CA GLY A 105 16.39 -12.51 2.74
C GLY A 105 17.15 -13.83 2.53
N ALA A 106 16.54 -14.98 2.85
CA ALA A 106 17.07 -16.29 2.53
C ALA A 106 16.73 -16.77 1.11
N SER A 107 16.04 -15.96 0.32
CA SER A 107 15.63 -16.27 -1.04
C SER A 107 16.59 -15.67 -2.06
N ASN A 108 16.82 -16.40 -3.16
CA ASN A 108 17.68 -15.94 -4.24
C ASN A 108 17.06 -14.82 -5.07
N THR A 109 15.73 -14.69 -5.03
CA THR A 109 15.00 -13.64 -5.71
C THR A 109 13.74 -13.25 -4.92
N TYR A 110 13.28 -12.00 -5.07
CA TYR A 110 12.01 -11.52 -4.50
C TYR A 110 10.78 -12.24 -5.09
N HIS A 111 10.93 -13.03 -6.15
CA HIS A 111 9.87 -13.86 -6.71
C HIS A 111 9.64 -15.16 -5.94
N ASP A 112 10.59 -15.61 -5.14
CA ASP A 112 10.53 -16.86 -4.39
C ASP A 112 9.80 -16.71 -3.05
N GLY A 113 8.70 -15.96 -3.04
CA GLY A 113 7.87 -15.77 -1.85
C GLY A 113 7.38 -17.09 -1.29
N LYS A 114 7.82 -17.42 -0.08
CA LYS A 114 7.54 -18.69 0.61
C LYS A 114 6.38 -18.60 1.59
N TYR A 115 6.01 -17.38 1.98
CA TYR A 115 5.07 -17.15 3.07
C TYR A 115 3.88 -16.31 2.61
N ILE A 116 2.73 -16.62 3.18
CA ILE A 116 1.59 -15.70 3.26
C ILE A 116 1.50 -15.27 4.72
N THR A 117 1.74 -14.00 4.96
CA THR A 117 1.79 -13.43 6.30
C THR A 117 0.53 -12.59 6.54
N LEU A 118 -0.06 -12.75 7.71
CA LEU A 118 -1.19 -11.95 8.17
C LEU A 118 -0.69 -10.80 9.05
N TYR A 119 -1.00 -9.58 8.67
CA TYR A 119 -0.73 -8.37 9.46
C TYR A 119 -2.03 -7.71 9.91
N THR A 120 -1.97 -7.01 11.02
CA THR A 120 -3.06 -6.16 11.50
C THR A 120 -2.53 -4.75 11.74
N VAL A 121 -3.17 -3.77 11.12
CA VAL A 121 -2.94 -2.35 11.37
C VAL A 121 -4.07 -1.86 12.26
N ASN A 122 -3.76 -1.59 13.53
CA ASN A 122 -4.73 -1.09 14.49
C ASN A 122 -4.86 0.43 14.36
N ASP A 123 -6.06 0.95 14.64
CA ASP A 123 -6.39 2.38 14.62
C ASP A 123 -5.90 3.08 13.33
N TYR A 124 -6.20 2.47 12.16
CA TYR A 124 -5.85 3.08 10.87
C TYR A 124 -6.49 4.47 10.68
N PRO A 125 -7.67 4.79 11.28
CA PRO A 125 -8.19 6.14 11.20
C PRO A 125 -7.28 7.17 11.86
N ALA A 126 -6.53 6.81 12.91
CA ALA A 126 -5.52 7.70 13.48
C ALA A 126 -4.34 7.92 12.54
N LEU A 127 -3.93 6.90 11.78
CA LEU A 127 -2.91 7.08 10.73
C LEU A 127 -3.37 8.10 9.69
N LEU A 128 -4.62 7.97 9.21
CA LEU A 128 -5.20 8.93 8.27
C LEU A 128 -5.24 10.35 8.84
N ARG A 129 -5.66 10.52 10.10
CA ARG A 129 -5.67 11.83 10.77
C ARG A 129 -4.26 12.43 10.86
N ARG A 130 -3.26 11.66 11.25
CA ARG A 130 -1.86 12.12 11.30
C ARG A 130 -1.32 12.54 9.95
N ALA A 131 -1.76 11.90 8.88
CA ALA A 131 -1.44 12.27 7.50
C ALA A 131 -2.26 13.46 6.97
N GLY A 132 -3.10 14.10 7.82
CA GLY A 132 -3.95 15.23 7.40
C GLY A 132 -5.16 14.82 6.55
N LEU A 133 -5.51 13.54 6.54
CA LEU A 133 -6.57 12.99 5.71
C LEU A 133 -7.86 12.75 6.50
N THR A 134 -8.32 13.76 7.21
CA THR A 134 -9.59 13.70 7.97
C THR A 134 -10.80 13.68 7.05
N LYS A 135 -11.93 13.14 7.54
CA LYS A 135 -13.22 13.16 6.83
C LYS A 135 -13.64 14.62 6.61
N LYS A 136 -14.02 14.97 5.38
CA LYS A 136 -14.61 16.28 5.10
C LYS A 136 -15.89 16.42 5.94
N GLY A 137 -15.89 17.26 6.98
CA GLY A 137 -17.04 17.52 7.85
C GLY A 137 -16.84 17.30 9.35
N GLN A 138 -15.67 16.85 9.82
CA GLN A 138 -15.30 16.86 11.24
C GLN A 138 -14.21 17.90 11.50
N LEU A 139 -14.55 19.16 11.32
CA LEU A 139 -13.88 20.26 12.00
C LEU A 139 -14.68 20.47 13.29
N SER A 140 -14.17 19.91 14.38
CA SER A 140 -14.55 20.33 15.72
C SER A 140 -13.73 21.53 16.12
#